data_907116a5b02734befee1158b06d5bcb5
#
_entry.id   907116a5b02734befee1158b06d5bcb5
#
_cell.length_a   1.000
_cell.length_b   1.000
_cell.length_c   1.000
_cell.angle_alpha   90.00
_cell.angle_beta   90.00
_cell.angle_gamma   90.00
#
_symmetry.space_group_name_H-M   'P 1'
#
loop_
_entity.id
_entity.type
_entity.pdbx_description
1 polymer ?
#
loop_
_entity_poly.entity_id
_entity_poly.type
_entity_poly.pdbx_seq_one_letter_code
_entity_poly.pdbx_strand_id
1 'polypeptide(L)'
;MFIPIKSTDGAMTPFEYIEAAAGTYQVGQLLNVSGGKLAAIAADQATTPPYVCMQSGTVAAGELLAVTRVQGKYTFETELAAEAAAVTVGTKLQVASGGLKAKYVTGASDAAVPGTFEVVSLEGTAAGDMIRGRFV
;
A
#
# COMPACT_ATOMS: atom_id res chain seq x y z
N MET A 1 0.25 6.58 -4.39
CA MET A 1 1.44 5.74 -4.06
C MET A 1 1.65 5.72 -2.55
N PHE A 2 2.24 4.66 -2.05
CA PHE A 2 2.57 4.54 -0.61
C PHE A 2 4.04 4.87 -0.40
N ILE A 3 4.31 6.04 0.13
CA ILE A 3 5.68 6.50 0.36
C ILE A 3 5.99 6.41 1.85
N PRO A 4 7.00 5.61 2.26
CA PRO A 4 7.43 5.58 3.64
C PRO A 4 8.10 6.91 4.00
N ILE A 5 7.54 7.62 4.99
CA ILE A 5 8.01 8.95 5.40
C ILE A 5 8.68 8.95 6.77
N LYS A 6 8.45 7.91 7.56
CA LYS A 6 9.00 7.80 8.92
C LYS A 6 9.10 6.34 9.32
N SER A 7 10.10 6.03 10.14
CA SER A 7 10.27 4.74 10.80
C SER A 7 10.40 4.95 12.30
N THR A 8 9.82 4.06 13.10
CA THR A 8 9.88 4.18 14.58
C THR A 8 11.30 4.02 15.14
N ASP A 9 12.17 3.30 14.42
CA ASP A 9 13.58 3.11 14.80
C ASP A 9 14.55 4.02 14.01
N GLY A 10 14.02 4.92 13.18
CA GLY A 10 14.82 5.83 12.36
C GLY A 10 15.56 5.17 11.18
N ALA A 11 15.32 3.89 10.93
CA ALA A 11 16.04 3.13 9.90
C ALA A 11 15.09 2.61 8.81
N MET A 12 15.58 2.63 7.57
CA MET A 12 14.93 1.96 6.44
C MET A 12 15.52 0.56 6.26
N THR A 13 14.63 -0.41 5.99
CA THR A 13 15.07 -1.75 5.59
C THR A 13 15.78 -1.67 4.24
N PRO A 14 16.93 -2.35 4.05
CA PRO A 14 17.60 -2.41 2.75
C PRO A 14 16.68 -2.94 1.66
N PHE A 15 16.91 -2.52 0.42
CA PHE A 15 16.14 -3.02 -0.71
C PHE A 15 16.42 -4.50 -0.95
N GLU A 16 15.38 -5.23 -1.31
CA GLU A 16 15.44 -6.58 -1.83
C GLU A 16 15.22 -6.53 -3.35
N TYR A 17 15.82 -7.47 -4.07
CA TYR A 17 15.65 -7.59 -5.53
C TYR A 17 14.97 -8.92 -5.79
N ILE A 18 13.72 -8.87 -6.23
CA ILE A 18 12.86 -10.05 -6.37
C ILE A 18 12.33 -10.11 -7.79
N GLU A 19 12.24 -11.31 -8.34
CA GLU A 19 11.64 -11.53 -9.66
C GLU A 19 10.21 -11.05 -9.71
N ALA A 20 9.85 -10.34 -10.77
CA ALA A 20 8.51 -9.80 -10.98
C ALA A 20 7.83 -10.45 -12.19
N ALA A 21 6.50 -10.48 -12.16
CA ALA A 21 5.69 -10.75 -13.33
C ALA A 21 5.87 -9.60 -14.35
N ALA A 22 5.73 -9.92 -15.64
CA ALA A 22 5.80 -8.89 -16.68
C ALA A 22 4.78 -7.77 -16.39
N GLY A 23 5.19 -6.53 -16.51
CA GLY A 23 4.32 -5.39 -16.25
C GLY A 23 5.07 -4.09 -16.07
N THR A 24 4.30 -3.02 -15.91
CA THR A 24 4.83 -1.68 -15.58
C THR A 24 4.57 -1.40 -14.11
N TYR A 25 5.62 -1.05 -13.39
CA TYR A 25 5.59 -0.78 -11.97
C TYR A 25 6.06 0.64 -11.69
N GLN A 26 5.66 1.18 -10.55
CA GLN A 26 6.10 2.51 -10.13
C GLN A 26 6.46 2.54 -8.65
N VAL A 27 7.34 3.47 -8.29
CA VAL A 27 7.75 3.70 -6.91
C VAL A 27 6.51 3.95 -6.04
N GLY A 28 6.46 3.30 -4.87
CA GLY A 28 5.35 3.43 -3.94
C GLY A 28 4.14 2.54 -4.27
N GLN A 29 4.25 1.69 -5.29
CA GLN A 29 3.22 0.69 -5.57
C GLN A 29 3.37 -0.51 -4.63
N LEU A 30 2.29 -0.85 -3.92
CA LEU A 30 2.25 -2.06 -3.11
C LEU A 30 2.07 -3.28 -4.00
N LEU A 31 2.77 -4.35 -3.68
CA LEU A 31 2.84 -5.56 -4.49
C LEU A 31 2.57 -6.80 -3.66
N ASN A 32 1.89 -7.77 -4.28
CA ASN A 32 1.75 -9.13 -3.78
C ASN A 32 2.81 -10.06 -4.37
N VAL A 33 2.84 -11.28 -3.88
CA VAL A 33 3.59 -12.39 -4.48
C VAL A 33 2.59 -13.41 -5.00
N SER A 34 2.70 -13.76 -6.27
CA SER A 34 1.86 -14.76 -6.92
C SER A 34 2.73 -15.62 -7.84
N GLY A 35 2.61 -16.93 -7.72
CA GLY A 35 3.43 -17.86 -8.50
C GLY A 35 4.95 -17.67 -8.29
N GLY A 36 5.37 -17.24 -7.11
CA GLY A 36 6.77 -16.99 -6.78
C GLY A 36 7.35 -15.69 -7.32
N LYS A 37 6.52 -14.81 -7.90
CA LYS A 37 6.93 -13.52 -8.46
C LYS A 37 6.12 -12.38 -7.86
N LEU A 38 6.72 -11.19 -7.83
CA LEU A 38 6.00 -9.97 -7.51
C LEU A 38 4.91 -9.71 -8.55
N ALA A 39 3.75 -9.30 -8.09
CA ALA A 39 2.60 -9.02 -8.95
C ALA A 39 1.84 -7.79 -8.43
N ALA A 40 1.25 -7.05 -9.37
CA ALA A 40 0.35 -5.95 -9.04
C ALA A 40 -0.89 -6.46 -8.29
N ILE A 41 -1.47 -5.61 -7.44
CA ILE A 41 -2.72 -5.90 -6.74
C ILE A 41 -3.87 -5.75 -7.71
N ALA A 42 -4.55 -6.86 -8.02
CA ALA A 42 -5.60 -6.89 -9.05
C ALA A 42 -6.95 -6.36 -8.57
N ALA A 43 -7.23 -6.41 -7.28
CA ALA A 43 -8.50 -5.97 -6.67
C ALA A 43 -8.22 -5.33 -5.30
N ASP A 44 -9.20 -4.59 -4.79
CA ASP A 44 -9.11 -4.05 -3.42
C ASP A 44 -8.83 -5.20 -2.44
N GLN A 45 -7.88 -4.98 -1.53
CA GLN A 45 -7.53 -6.03 -0.57
C GLN A 45 -7.45 -5.52 0.87
N ALA A 46 -7.94 -6.35 1.79
CA ALA A 46 -7.96 -6.08 3.22
C ALA A 46 -6.67 -6.53 3.93
N THR A 47 -5.87 -7.36 3.29
CA THR A 47 -4.62 -7.88 3.86
C THR A 47 -3.43 -7.01 3.53
N THR A 48 -2.42 -6.99 4.39
CA THR A 48 -1.19 -6.23 4.17
C THR A 48 -0.39 -6.82 3.02
N PRO A 49 -0.11 -6.05 1.95
CA PRO A 49 0.80 -6.50 0.91
C PRO A 49 2.23 -6.63 1.46
N PRO A 50 3.00 -7.64 1.03
CA PRO A 50 4.32 -7.89 1.59
C PRO A 50 5.39 -6.87 1.18
N TYR A 51 5.24 -6.20 0.03
CA TYR A 51 6.29 -5.35 -0.52
C TYR A 51 5.77 -4.02 -1.04
N VAL A 52 6.63 -3.00 -1.00
CA VAL A 52 6.45 -1.74 -1.71
C VAL A 52 7.55 -1.59 -2.77
N CYS A 53 7.15 -1.23 -3.98
CA CYS A 53 8.04 -1.04 -5.11
C CYS A 53 8.90 0.21 -4.91
N MET A 54 10.19 0.09 -5.15
CA MET A 54 11.17 1.17 -5.00
C MET A 54 11.82 1.55 -6.33
N GLN A 55 11.26 1.07 -7.44
CA GLN A 55 11.78 1.28 -8.79
C GLN A 55 10.61 1.51 -9.75
N SER A 56 10.76 2.43 -10.70
CA SER A 56 9.79 2.63 -11.77
C SER A 56 10.31 2.06 -13.08
N GLY A 57 9.42 1.44 -13.86
CA GLY A 57 9.75 0.93 -15.19
C GLY A 57 8.94 -0.29 -15.60
N THR A 58 9.14 -0.70 -16.83
CA THR A 58 8.55 -1.91 -17.40
C THR A 58 9.57 -3.04 -17.33
N VAL A 59 9.15 -4.19 -16.80
CA VAL A 59 9.98 -5.38 -16.69
C VAL A 59 9.35 -6.55 -17.44
N ALA A 60 10.20 -7.40 -18.00
CA ALA A 60 9.79 -8.71 -18.53
C ALA A 60 9.64 -9.70 -17.39
N ALA A 61 8.89 -10.77 -17.64
CA ALA A 61 8.70 -11.84 -16.65
C ALA A 61 10.03 -12.41 -16.18
N GLY A 62 10.24 -12.46 -14.87
CA GLY A 62 11.46 -12.98 -14.25
C GLY A 62 12.59 -11.97 -14.09
N GLU A 63 12.45 -10.73 -14.59
CA GLU A 63 13.40 -9.66 -14.27
C GLU A 63 13.24 -9.24 -12.80
N LEU A 64 14.36 -8.79 -12.21
CA LEU A 64 14.38 -8.33 -10.82
C LEU A 64 13.82 -6.93 -10.69
N LEU A 65 13.04 -6.71 -9.64
CA LEU A 65 12.48 -5.42 -9.27
C LEU A 65 12.95 -5.06 -7.86
N ALA A 66 13.42 -3.82 -7.68
CA ALA A 66 13.81 -3.32 -6.38
C ALA A 66 12.58 -3.05 -5.52
N VAL A 67 12.50 -3.66 -4.35
CA VAL A 67 11.40 -3.53 -3.41
C VAL A 67 11.90 -3.38 -1.98
N THR A 68 11.05 -2.90 -1.09
CA THR A 68 11.31 -3.01 0.34
C THR A 68 10.12 -3.71 1.01
N ARG A 69 10.42 -4.42 2.10
CA ARG A 69 9.38 -5.16 2.83
C ARG A 69 8.47 -4.19 3.58
N VAL A 70 7.17 -4.37 3.46
CA VAL A 70 6.20 -3.60 4.24
C VAL A 70 6.29 -4.05 5.70
N GLN A 71 6.47 -3.08 6.60
CA GLN A 71 6.56 -3.30 8.05
C GLN A 71 5.73 -2.29 8.81
N GLY A 72 5.16 -2.71 9.93
CA GLY A 72 4.35 -1.84 10.80
C GLY A 72 5.12 -0.70 11.45
N LYS A 73 6.46 -0.72 11.41
CA LYS A 73 7.30 0.37 11.91
C LYS A 73 7.29 1.61 11.01
N TYR A 74 6.87 1.48 9.76
CA TYR A 74 6.82 2.59 8.82
C TYR A 74 5.50 3.34 8.91
N THR A 75 5.59 4.66 8.88
CA THR A 75 4.45 5.52 8.51
C THR A 75 4.56 5.82 7.02
N PHE A 76 3.50 5.50 6.31
CA PHE A 76 3.37 5.79 4.88
C PHE A 76 2.47 6.99 4.67
N GLU A 77 2.78 7.76 3.63
CA GLU A 77 1.88 8.76 3.08
C GLU A 77 1.27 8.22 1.78
N THR A 78 -0.03 8.37 1.63
CA THR A 78 -0.77 7.94 0.44
C THR A 78 -2.01 8.80 0.23
N GLU A 79 -2.76 8.53 -0.83
CA GLU A 79 -4.00 9.24 -1.15
C GLU A 79 -5.21 8.35 -0.90
N LEU A 80 -6.35 8.97 -0.59
CA LEU A 80 -7.65 8.30 -0.66
C LEU A 80 -8.04 8.03 -2.11
N ALA A 81 -8.48 6.81 -2.40
CA ALA A 81 -8.94 6.41 -3.72
C ALA A 81 -10.28 7.04 -4.11
N ALA A 82 -11.13 7.32 -3.12
CA ALA A 82 -12.46 7.89 -3.29
C ALA A 82 -12.83 8.70 -2.05
N GLU A 83 -13.82 9.59 -2.19
CA GLU A 83 -14.38 10.34 -1.06
C GLU A 83 -14.91 9.38 0.02
N ALA A 84 -14.58 9.66 1.27
CA ALA A 84 -15.00 8.85 2.41
C ALA A 84 -15.09 9.70 3.68
N ALA A 85 -16.20 10.40 3.87
CA ALA A 85 -16.41 11.31 5.01
C ALA A 85 -16.31 10.62 6.39
N ALA A 86 -16.48 9.29 6.45
CA ALA A 86 -16.36 8.51 7.67
C ALA A 86 -14.91 8.23 8.11
N VAL A 87 -13.92 8.54 7.29
CA VAL A 87 -12.51 8.30 7.63
C VAL A 87 -12.04 9.27 8.70
N THR A 88 -11.52 8.73 9.78
CA THR A 88 -10.92 9.47 10.90
C THR A 88 -9.63 8.78 11.33
N VAL A 89 -8.89 9.40 12.23
CA VAL A 89 -7.73 8.74 12.86
C VAL A 89 -8.17 7.44 13.54
N GLY A 90 -7.43 6.36 13.29
CA GLY A 90 -7.76 5.01 13.77
C GLY A 90 -8.60 4.19 12.79
N THR A 91 -9.19 4.79 11.77
CA THR A 91 -9.91 4.03 10.72
C THR A 91 -8.93 3.11 9.98
N LYS A 92 -9.34 1.87 9.76
CA LYS A 92 -8.56 0.89 8.99
C LYS A 92 -9.06 0.83 7.56
N LEU A 93 -8.16 1.13 6.64
CA LEU A 93 -8.44 1.17 5.20
C LEU A 93 -7.90 -0.06 4.50
N GLN A 94 -8.50 -0.40 3.38
CA GLN A 94 -7.97 -1.39 2.44
C GLN A 94 -6.98 -0.74 1.47
N VAL A 95 -6.16 -1.56 0.85
CA VAL A 95 -5.36 -1.15 -0.31
C VAL A 95 -6.24 -1.24 -1.54
N ALA A 96 -6.37 -0.14 -2.26
CA ALA A 96 -7.14 -0.12 -3.49
C ALA A 96 -6.46 -0.94 -4.59
N SER A 97 -7.24 -1.46 -5.52
CA SER A 97 -6.76 -2.10 -6.75
C SER A 97 -5.65 -1.28 -7.40
N GLY A 98 -4.61 -1.94 -7.85
CA GLY A 98 -3.41 -1.31 -8.38
C GLY A 98 -2.31 -1.03 -7.33
N GLY A 99 -2.63 -1.03 -6.03
CA GLY A 99 -1.64 -0.88 -4.97
C GLY A 99 -1.10 0.54 -4.76
N LEU A 100 -1.79 1.57 -5.24
CA LEU A 100 -1.28 2.95 -5.23
C LEU A 100 -2.00 3.88 -4.25
N LYS A 101 -3.19 3.50 -3.79
CA LYS A 101 -4.05 4.32 -2.94
C LYS A 101 -4.70 3.48 -1.85
N ALA A 102 -5.16 4.14 -0.80
CA ALA A 102 -5.96 3.50 0.24
C ALA A 102 -7.45 3.74 -0.01
N LYS A 103 -8.28 2.80 0.38
CA LYS A 103 -9.72 2.84 0.14
C LYS A 103 -10.50 2.50 1.40
N TYR A 104 -11.47 3.33 1.72
CA TYR A 104 -12.49 3.03 2.72
C TYR A 104 -13.54 2.11 2.11
N VAL A 105 -13.84 1.02 2.78
CA VAL A 105 -14.86 0.08 2.34
C VAL A 105 -15.98 0.06 3.37
N THR A 106 -17.18 0.47 2.94
CA THR A 106 -18.41 0.33 3.70
C THR A 106 -19.03 -1.02 3.37
N GLY A 107 -19.07 -1.92 4.33
CA GLY A 107 -19.83 -3.17 4.22
C GLY A 107 -21.06 -3.15 5.11
N ALA A 108 -21.99 -4.06 4.91
CA ALA A 108 -23.15 -4.24 5.77
C ALA A 108 -22.77 -4.57 7.24
N SER A 109 -21.50 -4.79 7.49
CA SER A 109 -20.87 -4.75 8.82
C SER A 109 -19.42 -4.32 8.64
N ASP A 110 -19.05 -3.13 9.09
CA ASP A 110 -17.68 -2.62 9.09
C ASP A 110 -16.69 -3.58 9.80
N ALA A 111 -17.19 -4.47 10.63
CA ALA A 111 -16.41 -5.52 11.27
C ALA A 111 -16.03 -6.69 10.34
N ALA A 112 -16.71 -6.84 9.19
CA ALA A 112 -16.52 -7.99 8.31
C ALA A 112 -15.46 -7.76 7.23
N VAL A 113 -15.02 -6.51 6.99
CA VAL A 113 -14.00 -6.19 5.98
C VAL A 113 -12.98 -5.20 6.56
N PRO A 114 -12.27 -5.56 7.63
CA PRO A 114 -11.27 -4.67 8.20
C PRO A 114 -10.15 -4.46 7.20
N GLY A 115 -9.78 -3.22 6.98
CA GLY A 115 -8.52 -2.90 6.31
C GLY A 115 -7.33 -3.17 7.25
N THR A 116 -6.14 -3.06 6.72
CA THR A 116 -4.90 -3.21 7.47
C THR A 116 -4.08 -1.92 7.54
N PHE A 117 -4.49 -0.90 6.82
CA PHE A 117 -3.85 0.41 6.83
C PHE A 117 -4.56 1.34 7.81
N GLU A 118 -4.00 1.51 9.01
CA GLU A 118 -4.57 2.35 10.06
C GLU A 118 -4.17 3.81 9.87
N VAL A 119 -5.14 4.70 9.76
CA VAL A 119 -4.94 6.15 9.60
C VAL A 119 -4.41 6.75 10.90
N VAL A 120 -3.28 7.47 10.83
CA VAL A 120 -2.71 8.20 11.96
C VAL A 120 -2.86 9.72 11.81
N SER A 121 -3.00 10.22 10.59
CA SER A 121 -3.38 11.61 10.31
C SER A 121 -3.96 11.72 8.89
N LEU A 122 -4.76 12.75 8.65
CA LEU A 122 -5.35 13.02 7.34
C LEU A 122 -5.46 14.53 7.10
N GLU A 123 -5.35 14.94 5.85
CA GLU A 123 -5.53 16.33 5.43
C GLU A 123 -6.97 16.62 5.00
N GLY A 124 -7.70 15.57 4.61
CA GLY A 124 -9.10 15.65 4.20
C GLY A 124 -9.66 14.29 3.88
N THR A 125 -10.90 14.23 3.43
CA THR A 125 -11.63 13.00 3.13
C THR A 125 -12.16 12.92 1.70
N ALA A 126 -11.77 13.85 0.84
CA ALA A 126 -12.07 13.81 -0.59
C ALA A 126 -11.14 12.82 -1.32
N ALA A 127 -11.56 12.39 -2.51
CA ALA A 127 -10.70 11.61 -3.39
C ALA A 127 -9.43 12.39 -3.70
N GLY A 128 -8.27 11.75 -3.54
CA GLY A 128 -6.96 12.37 -3.75
C GLY A 128 -6.38 13.09 -2.54
N ASP A 129 -7.14 13.26 -1.46
CA ASP A 129 -6.60 13.86 -0.23
C ASP A 129 -5.54 12.96 0.41
N MET A 130 -4.51 13.62 0.94
CA MET A 130 -3.40 12.92 1.56
C MET A 130 -3.76 12.39 2.94
N ILE A 131 -3.39 11.17 3.19
CA ILE A 131 -3.50 10.51 4.47
C ILE A 131 -2.17 9.88 4.85
N ARG A 132 -1.92 9.78 6.14
CA ARG A 132 -0.77 9.07 6.70
C ARG A 132 -1.24 7.94 7.57
N GLY A 133 -0.58 6.81 7.48
CA GLY A 133 -0.97 5.62 8.23
C GLY A 133 0.15 4.59 8.29
N ARG A 134 -0.18 3.49 8.94
CA ARG A 134 0.73 2.34 9.09
C ARG A 134 -0.03 1.05 8.89
N PHE A 135 0.67 0.01 8.48
CA PHE A 135 0.10 -1.33 8.43
C PHE A 135 0.10 -1.98 9.82
N VAL A 136 -1.02 -2.56 10.18
CA VAL A 136 -1.23 -3.20 11.48
C VAL A 136 -1.68 -4.64 11.33
#